data_a19b2f6881464ecaab5e00b82f01fc22
#
_entry.id   a19b2f6881464ecaab5e00b82f01fc22
#
_cell.length_a   1.000
_cell.length_b   1.000
_cell.length_c   1.000
_cell.angle_alpha   90.00
_cell.angle_beta   90.00
_cell.angle_gamma   90.00
#
_symmetry.space_group_name_H-M   'P 1'
#
loop_
_entity.id
_entity.type
_entity.pdbx_description
1 polymer ?
#
loop_
_entity_poly.entity_id
_entity_poly.type
_entity_poly.pdbx_seq_one_letter_code
_entity_poly.pdbx_strand_id
1 'polypeptide(L)'
;MSPPLVEARGLRKSYGSPRKPVRVLDGVDVTLAEGEVLALLGPNGAGKTTTVRILSTLLRPDGGTATVAGHDVVRDAARVREVISLTGQYAAVDEKQSGRENLAMMGHLAHLPRAAVRGRVDELLHAFDLVDAADRRVGTYSGGMRRRLDLAAGLLTRPRLMFLDEPTTGLDPRSRQTMWEVVRRVVADGTSLFLTTQYLEEADQLADRVALIDDGRVVAEGAPAELKRRVGDAAVELTFASADDVARVRLAGATPDGRALRVPTDGSVEHVRDVLATVAASGAEPETWEVREPTLDDVFLTLTGHAARTTDEEAAA
;
A
#
# COMPACT_ATOMS: atom_id res chain seq x y z
N MET A 1 -23.27 -9.28 10.99
CA MET A 1 -22.12 -8.73 10.25
C MET A 1 -22.52 -8.59 8.80
N SER A 2 -22.31 -7.44 8.19
CA SER A 2 -22.54 -7.28 6.75
C SER A 2 -21.57 -8.16 5.96
N PRO A 3 -21.97 -8.68 4.79
CA PRO A 3 -21.05 -9.44 3.94
C PRO A 3 -19.88 -8.55 3.49
N PRO A 4 -18.68 -9.11 3.28
CA PRO A 4 -17.54 -8.35 2.81
C PRO A 4 -17.78 -7.80 1.40
N LEU A 5 -17.21 -6.63 1.10
CA LEU A 5 -17.27 -6.04 -0.24
C LEU A 5 -16.43 -6.84 -1.24
N VAL A 6 -15.28 -7.34 -0.80
CA VAL A 6 -14.45 -8.30 -1.57
C VAL A 6 -14.26 -9.55 -0.72
N GLU A 7 -14.43 -10.70 -1.33
CA GLU A 7 -14.08 -11.98 -0.72
C GLU A 7 -13.38 -12.85 -1.77
N ALA A 8 -12.15 -13.25 -1.49
CA ALA A 8 -11.39 -14.21 -2.28
C ALA A 8 -11.01 -15.38 -1.40
N ARG A 9 -11.17 -16.61 -1.91
CA ARG A 9 -10.87 -17.85 -1.20
C ARG A 9 -10.08 -18.80 -2.07
N GLY A 10 -8.90 -19.17 -1.61
CA GLY A 10 -8.03 -20.15 -2.23
C GLY A 10 -7.65 -19.81 -3.67
N LEU A 11 -7.46 -18.52 -4.01
CA LEU A 11 -7.14 -18.10 -5.37
C LEU A 11 -5.83 -18.72 -5.83
N ARG A 12 -5.87 -19.32 -7.01
CA ARG A 12 -4.70 -19.92 -7.66
C ARG A 12 -4.55 -19.40 -9.07
N LYS A 13 -3.28 -19.17 -9.46
CA LYS A 13 -2.94 -18.77 -10.82
C LYS A 13 -1.54 -19.22 -11.18
N SER A 14 -1.42 -19.81 -12.37
CA SER A 14 -0.14 -20.18 -12.96
C SER A 14 -0.02 -19.60 -14.36
N TYR A 15 1.20 -19.26 -14.75
CA TYR A 15 1.55 -18.82 -16.10
C TYR A 15 2.54 -19.80 -16.73
N GLY A 16 2.77 -19.64 -18.03
CA GLY A 16 3.70 -20.47 -18.77
C GLY A 16 3.02 -21.66 -19.47
N SER A 17 3.84 -22.61 -19.91
CA SER A 17 3.32 -23.80 -20.61
C SER A 17 2.86 -24.87 -19.63
N PRO A 18 1.94 -25.77 -20.04
CA PRO A 18 1.52 -26.91 -19.20
C PRO A 18 2.66 -27.81 -18.73
N ARG A 19 3.80 -27.81 -19.46
CA ARG A 19 5.00 -28.59 -19.11
C ARG A 19 5.91 -27.90 -18.11
N LYS A 20 5.80 -26.54 -17.96
CA LYS A 20 6.61 -25.75 -17.05
C LYS A 20 5.77 -24.58 -16.52
N PRO A 21 4.75 -24.87 -15.69
CA PRO A 21 3.94 -23.82 -15.09
C PRO A 21 4.73 -23.08 -14.03
N VAL A 22 4.64 -21.74 -14.04
CA VAL A 22 5.12 -20.89 -12.96
C VAL A 22 3.89 -20.50 -12.13
N ARG A 23 3.82 -21.00 -10.90
CA ARG A 23 2.73 -20.67 -9.98
C ARG A 23 2.97 -19.28 -9.41
N VAL A 24 2.00 -18.39 -9.58
CA VAL A 24 2.06 -17.00 -9.11
C VAL A 24 1.11 -16.77 -7.95
N LEU A 25 -0.03 -17.48 -7.91
CA LEU A 25 -0.91 -17.51 -6.73
C LEU A 25 -1.11 -18.97 -6.32
N ASP A 26 -0.98 -19.23 -5.03
CA ASP A 26 -1.08 -20.57 -4.44
C ASP A 26 -1.99 -20.59 -3.21
N GLY A 27 -3.25 -20.24 -3.42
CA GLY A 27 -4.26 -20.28 -2.36
C GLY A 27 -4.37 -18.96 -1.60
N VAL A 28 -4.44 -17.83 -2.33
CA VAL A 28 -4.64 -16.51 -1.71
C VAL A 28 -6.06 -16.39 -1.19
N ASP A 29 -6.17 -16.12 0.10
CA ASP A 29 -7.39 -15.73 0.81
C ASP A 29 -7.28 -14.26 1.18
N VAL A 30 -8.30 -13.45 0.86
CA VAL A 30 -8.35 -12.03 1.22
C VAL A 30 -9.79 -11.54 1.27
N THR A 31 -10.07 -10.68 2.22
CA THR A 31 -11.37 -10.02 2.38
C THR A 31 -11.20 -8.51 2.51
N LEU A 32 -12.21 -7.76 2.08
CA LEU A 32 -12.29 -6.30 2.27
C LEU A 32 -13.71 -5.94 2.71
N ALA A 33 -13.84 -5.18 3.76
CA ALA A 33 -15.11 -4.62 4.19
C ALA A 33 -15.47 -3.35 3.40
N GLU A 34 -16.74 -2.93 3.44
CA GLU A 34 -17.15 -1.66 2.84
C GLU A 34 -16.60 -0.47 3.64
N GLY A 35 -16.04 0.53 2.95
CA GLY A 35 -15.40 1.70 3.56
C GLY A 35 -13.98 1.45 4.07
N GLU A 36 -13.44 0.24 3.91
CA GLU A 36 -12.10 -0.14 4.37
C GLU A 36 -11.03 0.12 3.29
N VAL A 37 -9.81 0.39 3.73
CA VAL A 37 -8.60 0.37 2.92
C VAL A 37 -7.80 -0.90 3.24
N LEU A 38 -7.72 -1.82 2.30
CA LEU A 38 -6.86 -2.99 2.40
C LEU A 38 -5.62 -2.81 1.52
N ALA A 39 -4.44 -2.92 2.11
CA ALA A 39 -3.19 -2.98 1.37
C ALA A 39 -2.72 -4.43 1.20
N LEU A 40 -2.55 -4.86 -0.05
CA LEU A 40 -1.84 -6.10 -0.37
C LEU A 40 -0.36 -5.76 -0.57
N LEU A 41 0.44 -6.01 0.46
CA LEU A 41 1.84 -5.63 0.56
C LEU A 41 2.75 -6.82 0.29
N GLY A 42 3.79 -6.64 -0.52
CA GLY A 42 4.76 -7.71 -0.79
C GLY A 42 5.76 -7.33 -1.88
N PRO A 43 6.80 -8.14 -2.10
CA PRO A 43 7.83 -7.87 -3.10
C PRO A 43 7.31 -7.99 -4.53
N ASN A 44 8.15 -7.59 -5.48
CA ASN A 44 7.86 -7.78 -6.90
C ASN A 44 7.79 -9.27 -7.22
N GLY A 45 6.75 -9.66 -7.97
CA GLY A 45 6.53 -11.07 -8.31
C GLY A 45 5.71 -11.87 -7.29
N ALA A 46 5.40 -11.34 -6.10
CA ALA A 46 4.63 -12.04 -5.06
C ALA A 46 3.17 -12.35 -5.44
N GLY A 47 2.65 -11.77 -6.52
CA GLY A 47 1.29 -12.02 -7.00
C GLY A 47 0.30 -10.87 -6.83
N LYS A 48 0.72 -9.70 -6.35
CA LYS A 48 -0.12 -8.51 -6.09
C LYS A 48 -0.98 -8.12 -7.30
N THR A 49 -0.33 -7.75 -8.41
CA THR A 49 -1.02 -7.37 -9.67
C THR A 49 -1.89 -8.50 -10.23
N THR A 50 -1.47 -9.75 -10.06
CA THR A 50 -2.28 -10.91 -10.49
C THR A 50 -3.57 -11.01 -9.69
N THR A 51 -3.51 -10.79 -8.38
CA THR A 51 -4.69 -10.76 -7.50
C THR A 51 -5.64 -9.64 -7.91
N VAL A 52 -5.14 -8.41 -8.10
CA VAL A 52 -5.95 -7.28 -8.59
C VAL A 52 -6.59 -7.60 -9.93
N ARG A 53 -5.85 -8.16 -10.90
CA ARG A 53 -6.41 -8.52 -12.22
C ARG A 53 -7.51 -9.56 -12.15
N ILE A 54 -7.46 -10.50 -11.20
CA ILE A 54 -8.53 -11.48 -10.98
C ILE A 54 -9.75 -10.77 -10.38
N LEU A 55 -9.57 -10.00 -9.30
CA LEU A 55 -10.66 -9.32 -8.60
C LEU A 55 -11.35 -8.28 -9.50
N SER A 56 -10.58 -7.60 -10.37
CA SER A 56 -11.10 -6.64 -11.35
C SER A 56 -11.63 -7.28 -12.64
N THR A 57 -11.74 -8.61 -12.69
CA THR A 57 -12.28 -9.39 -13.82
C THR A 57 -11.43 -9.41 -15.10
N LEU A 58 -10.21 -8.89 -15.06
CA LEU A 58 -9.28 -8.87 -16.21
C LEU A 58 -8.59 -10.22 -16.44
N LEU A 59 -8.59 -11.08 -15.43
CA LEU A 59 -7.93 -12.38 -15.48
C LEU A 59 -8.81 -13.45 -14.80
N ARG A 60 -8.93 -14.64 -15.41
CA ARG A 60 -9.60 -15.77 -14.76
C ARG A 60 -8.63 -16.50 -13.83
N PRO A 61 -9.02 -16.83 -12.60
CA PRO A 61 -8.24 -17.71 -11.74
C PRO A 61 -8.23 -19.14 -12.30
N ASP A 62 -7.22 -19.92 -11.97
CA ASP A 62 -7.14 -21.35 -12.29
C ASP A 62 -7.79 -22.20 -11.19
N GLY A 63 -8.01 -21.64 -10.00
CA GLY A 63 -8.70 -22.27 -8.88
C GLY A 63 -9.09 -21.23 -7.82
N GLY A 64 -9.91 -21.67 -6.87
CA GLY A 64 -10.50 -20.78 -5.87
C GLY A 64 -11.71 -20.03 -6.39
N THR A 65 -12.24 -19.13 -5.56
CA THR A 65 -13.41 -18.29 -5.86
C THR A 65 -13.17 -16.88 -5.42
N ALA A 66 -13.79 -15.89 -6.12
CA ALA A 66 -13.82 -14.53 -5.65
C ALA A 66 -15.13 -13.86 -5.98
N THR A 67 -15.58 -12.99 -5.07
CA THR A 67 -16.74 -12.13 -5.25
C THR A 67 -16.39 -10.67 -4.94
N VAL A 68 -17.01 -9.75 -5.67
CA VAL A 68 -16.94 -8.30 -5.43
C VAL A 68 -18.36 -7.77 -5.38
N ALA A 69 -18.69 -7.07 -4.31
CA ALA A 69 -20.06 -6.59 -4.03
C ALA A 69 -21.12 -7.71 -4.15
N GLY A 70 -20.76 -8.94 -3.75
CA GLY A 70 -21.63 -10.11 -3.85
C GLY A 70 -21.73 -10.76 -5.25
N HIS A 71 -21.01 -10.25 -6.25
CA HIS A 71 -20.98 -10.76 -7.62
C HIS A 71 -19.72 -11.61 -7.87
N ASP A 72 -19.88 -12.79 -8.44
CA ASP A 72 -18.77 -13.67 -8.84
C ASP A 72 -17.93 -13.02 -9.96
N VAL A 73 -16.60 -12.92 -9.76
CA VAL A 73 -15.71 -12.21 -10.70
C VAL A 73 -15.60 -12.89 -12.07
N VAL A 74 -16.03 -14.15 -12.21
CA VAL A 74 -16.00 -14.90 -13.47
C VAL A 74 -17.38 -14.94 -14.13
N ARG A 75 -18.43 -15.24 -13.34
CA ARG A 75 -19.79 -15.44 -13.85
C ARG A 75 -20.53 -14.12 -14.06
N ASP A 76 -20.32 -13.17 -13.14
CA ASP A 76 -21.00 -11.88 -13.11
C ASP A 76 -20.07 -10.70 -13.42
N ALA A 77 -19.01 -10.95 -14.21
CA ALA A 77 -17.94 -9.98 -14.50
C ALA A 77 -18.47 -8.59 -14.96
N ALA A 78 -19.58 -8.54 -15.70
CA ALA A 78 -20.18 -7.28 -16.12
C ALA A 78 -20.69 -6.46 -14.91
N ARG A 79 -21.38 -7.11 -13.97
CA ARG A 79 -21.88 -6.46 -12.74
C ARG A 79 -20.76 -6.01 -11.82
N VAL A 80 -19.69 -6.81 -11.74
CA VAL A 80 -18.49 -6.38 -10.99
C VAL A 80 -17.94 -5.10 -11.57
N ARG A 81 -17.79 -4.98 -12.90
CA ARG A 81 -17.24 -3.78 -13.56
C ARG A 81 -18.09 -2.53 -13.40
N GLU A 82 -19.40 -2.66 -13.13
CA GLU A 82 -20.28 -1.52 -12.87
C GLU A 82 -20.01 -0.84 -11.51
N VAL A 83 -19.41 -1.56 -10.55
CA VAL A 83 -19.21 -1.09 -9.17
C VAL A 83 -17.76 -0.85 -8.80
N ILE A 84 -16.81 -1.16 -9.70
CA ILE A 84 -15.38 -0.99 -9.47
C ILE A 84 -14.77 0.08 -10.37
N SER A 85 -13.61 0.56 -9.94
CA SER A 85 -12.63 1.24 -10.80
C SER A 85 -11.25 0.61 -10.60
N LEU A 86 -10.42 0.66 -11.61
CA LEU A 86 -9.03 0.20 -11.56
C LEU A 86 -8.11 1.28 -12.12
N THR A 87 -7.19 1.72 -11.29
CA THR A 87 -6.05 2.55 -11.71
C THR A 87 -4.81 1.67 -11.69
N GLY A 88 -4.28 1.40 -12.88
CA GLY A 88 -3.11 0.54 -13.08
C GLY A 88 -1.80 1.26 -12.77
N GLN A 89 -0.68 0.58 -12.99
CA GLN A 89 0.66 1.10 -12.75
C GLN A 89 1.00 2.30 -13.68
N TYR A 90 0.47 2.32 -14.89
CA TYR A 90 0.64 3.42 -15.85
C TYR A 90 -0.65 4.22 -15.97
N ALA A 91 -0.53 5.55 -15.98
CA ALA A 91 -1.68 6.43 -16.16
C ALA A 91 -2.31 6.24 -17.54
N ALA A 92 -3.61 5.96 -17.58
CA ALA A 92 -4.39 5.70 -18.79
C ALA A 92 -4.99 7.00 -19.36
N VAL A 93 -4.16 8.07 -19.47
CA VAL A 93 -4.58 9.38 -19.95
C VAL A 93 -3.91 9.71 -21.30
N ASP A 94 -4.66 10.38 -22.19
CA ASP A 94 -4.12 10.82 -23.48
C ASP A 94 -3.30 12.12 -23.30
N GLU A 95 -2.01 12.05 -23.59
CA GLU A 95 -1.08 13.17 -23.46
C GLU A 95 -1.37 14.34 -24.43
N LYS A 96 -2.08 14.09 -25.54
CA LYS A 96 -2.44 15.10 -26.53
C LYS A 96 -3.65 15.93 -26.14
N GLN A 97 -4.49 15.41 -25.27
CA GLN A 97 -5.67 16.07 -24.73
C GLN A 97 -5.32 16.88 -23.48
N SER A 98 -6.18 17.81 -23.11
CA SER A 98 -6.13 18.48 -21.81
C SER A 98 -6.67 17.58 -20.69
N GLY A 99 -6.42 17.96 -19.44
CA GLY A 99 -6.97 17.23 -18.28
C GLY A 99 -8.49 17.17 -18.31
N ARG A 100 -9.14 18.29 -18.63
CA ARG A 100 -10.60 18.40 -18.78
C ARG A 100 -11.13 17.51 -19.89
N GLU A 101 -10.50 17.51 -21.06
CA GLU A 101 -10.90 16.67 -22.19
C GLU A 101 -10.78 15.17 -21.86
N ASN A 102 -9.68 14.77 -21.20
CA ASN A 102 -9.51 13.39 -20.72
C ASN A 102 -10.66 12.96 -19.81
N LEU A 103 -10.95 13.73 -18.76
CA LEU A 103 -12.05 13.40 -17.85
C LEU A 103 -13.40 13.39 -18.56
N ALA A 104 -13.66 14.34 -19.46
CA ALA A 104 -14.92 14.38 -20.21
C ALA A 104 -15.04 13.16 -21.13
N MET A 105 -13.99 12.79 -21.84
CA MET A 105 -13.94 11.58 -22.67
C MET A 105 -14.21 10.33 -21.86
N MET A 106 -13.54 10.15 -20.73
CA MET A 106 -13.74 9.01 -19.83
C MET A 106 -15.18 8.96 -19.26
N GLY A 107 -15.76 10.12 -18.92
CA GLY A 107 -17.15 10.21 -18.50
C GLY A 107 -18.14 9.75 -19.58
N HIS A 108 -17.88 10.09 -20.84
CA HIS A 108 -18.71 9.62 -21.94
C HIS A 108 -18.51 8.11 -22.21
N LEU A 109 -17.27 7.59 -22.12
CA LEU A 109 -17.00 6.17 -22.24
C LEU A 109 -17.65 5.35 -21.11
N ALA A 110 -17.76 5.93 -19.92
CA ALA A 110 -18.48 5.36 -18.78
C ALA A 110 -20.01 5.53 -18.88
N HIS A 111 -20.53 6.01 -20.03
CA HIS A 111 -21.96 6.22 -20.29
C HIS A 111 -22.65 7.18 -19.31
N LEU A 112 -21.92 8.11 -18.71
CA LEU A 112 -22.53 9.15 -17.87
C LEU A 112 -23.42 10.07 -18.72
N PRO A 113 -24.56 10.54 -18.20
CA PRO A 113 -25.40 11.51 -18.88
C PRO A 113 -24.61 12.77 -19.21
N ARG A 114 -24.69 13.25 -20.45
CA ARG A 114 -23.92 14.43 -20.92
C ARG A 114 -24.06 15.65 -20.00
N ALA A 115 -25.25 15.87 -19.46
CA ALA A 115 -25.52 16.97 -18.54
C ALA A 115 -24.74 16.83 -17.21
N ALA A 116 -24.48 15.60 -16.76
CA ALA A 116 -23.78 15.32 -15.51
C ALA A 116 -22.24 15.37 -15.68
N VAL A 117 -21.71 15.06 -16.88
CA VAL A 117 -20.27 14.97 -17.13
C VAL A 117 -19.54 16.26 -16.76
N ARG A 118 -20.05 17.42 -17.24
CA ARG A 118 -19.37 18.71 -17.00
C ARG A 118 -19.22 19.02 -15.51
N GLY A 119 -20.31 18.93 -14.75
CA GLY A 119 -20.27 19.19 -13.31
C GLY A 119 -19.36 18.22 -12.56
N ARG A 120 -19.38 16.92 -12.95
CA ARG A 120 -18.52 15.91 -12.35
C ARG A 120 -17.03 16.12 -12.67
N VAL A 121 -16.72 16.55 -13.88
CA VAL A 121 -15.36 16.91 -14.29
C VAL A 121 -14.85 18.10 -13.48
N ASP A 122 -15.64 19.16 -13.33
CA ASP A 122 -15.25 20.33 -12.54
C ASP A 122 -15.05 19.96 -11.06
N GLU A 123 -15.93 19.15 -10.47
CA GLU A 123 -15.81 18.62 -9.11
C GLU A 123 -14.48 17.88 -8.93
N LEU A 124 -14.13 16.96 -9.84
CA LEU A 124 -12.91 16.16 -9.74
C LEU A 124 -11.66 17.00 -9.97
N LEU A 125 -11.65 17.94 -10.93
CA LEU A 125 -10.51 18.83 -11.13
C LEU A 125 -10.22 19.65 -9.86
N HIS A 126 -11.26 20.10 -9.14
CA HIS A 126 -11.10 20.77 -7.85
C HIS A 126 -10.58 19.82 -6.77
N ALA A 127 -11.20 18.64 -6.60
CA ALA A 127 -10.83 17.68 -5.57
C ALA A 127 -9.38 17.20 -5.69
N PHE A 128 -8.86 17.17 -6.92
CA PHE A 128 -7.51 16.70 -7.23
C PHE A 128 -6.48 17.81 -7.46
N ASP A 129 -6.84 19.08 -7.18
CA ASP A 129 -5.96 20.25 -7.33
C ASP A 129 -5.35 20.33 -8.75
N LEU A 130 -6.22 20.24 -9.76
CA LEU A 130 -5.87 20.27 -11.17
C LEU A 130 -6.56 21.42 -11.95
N VAL A 131 -7.25 22.33 -11.25
CA VAL A 131 -8.03 23.41 -11.87
C VAL A 131 -7.17 24.31 -12.74
N ASP A 132 -6.02 24.77 -12.22
CA ASP A 132 -5.11 25.69 -12.94
C ASP A 132 -4.45 25.04 -14.18
N ALA A 133 -4.43 23.71 -14.20
CA ALA A 133 -3.88 22.95 -15.30
C ALA A 133 -4.95 22.29 -16.20
N ALA A 134 -6.23 22.45 -15.86
CA ALA A 134 -7.34 21.71 -16.46
C ALA A 134 -7.35 21.76 -18.00
N ASP A 135 -7.04 22.91 -18.59
CA ASP A 135 -7.11 23.16 -20.01
C ASP A 135 -5.73 23.06 -20.73
N ARG A 136 -4.66 22.71 -19.98
CA ARG A 136 -3.34 22.40 -20.51
C ARG A 136 -3.28 20.95 -21.00
N ARG A 137 -2.45 20.69 -22.02
CA ARG A 137 -2.19 19.31 -22.48
C ARG A 137 -1.53 18.47 -21.39
N VAL A 138 -2.02 17.24 -21.20
CA VAL A 138 -1.51 16.30 -20.19
C VAL A 138 -0.04 15.94 -20.42
N GLY A 139 0.46 15.96 -21.66
CA GLY A 139 1.88 15.81 -21.97
C GLY A 139 2.80 16.82 -21.26
N THR A 140 2.25 17.98 -20.80
CA THR A 140 2.99 19.01 -20.03
C THR A 140 2.86 18.84 -18.51
N TYR A 141 2.13 17.84 -18.04
CA TYR A 141 1.93 17.57 -16.60
C TYR A 141 3.16 16.90 -16.01
N SER A 142 3.41 17.15 -14.71
CA SER A 142 4.33 16.34 -13.93
C SER A 142 3.80 14.90 -13.77
N GLY A 143 4.65 13.96 -13.39
CA GLY A 143 4.23 12.59 -13.09
C GLY A 143 3.11 12.54 -12.04
N GLY A 144 3.25 13.29 -10.94
CA GLY A 144 2.24 13.40 -9.91
C GLY A 144 0.91 14.00 -10.40
N MET A 145 0.94 15.01 -11.28
CA MET A 145 -0.27 15.56 -11.88
C MET A 145 -0.97 14.54 -12.78
N ARG A 146 -0.21 13.79 -13.61
CA ARG A 146 -0.78 12.73 -14.46
C ARG A 146 -1.42 11.65 -13.61
N ARG A 147 -0.78 11.26 -12.52
CA ARG A 147 -1.30 10.23 -11.61
C ARG A 147 -2.58 10.69 -10.89
N ARG A 148 -2.63 11.95 -10.45
CA ARG A 148 -3.85 12.56 -9.88
C ARG A 148 -4.99 12.60 -10.89
N LEU A 149 -4.72 12.93 -12.15
CA LEU A 149 -5.72 12.94 -13.20
C LEU A 149 -6.26 11.53 -13.49
N ASP A 150 -5.39 10.51 -13.50
CA ASP A 150 -5.76 9.10 -13.70
C ASP A 150 -6.67 8.60 -12.56
N LEU A 151 -6.34 8.92 -11.30
CA LEU A 151 -7.21 8.65 -10.17
C LEU A 151 -8.57 9.36 -10.29
N ALA A 152 -8.56 10.64 -10.67
CA ALA A 152 -9.79 11.40 -10.88
C ALA A 152 -10.68 10.75 -11.95
N ALA A 153 -10.07 10.26 -13.05
CA ALA A 153 -10.79 9.53 -14.10
C ALA A 153 -11.47 8.26 -13.55
N GLY A 154 -10.80 7.54 -12.67
CA GLY A 154 -11.35 6.35 -11.99
C GLY A 154 -12.55 6.64 -11.09
N LEU A 155 -12.70 7.87 -10.60
CA LEU A 155 -13.78 8.27 -9.70
C LEU A 155 -15.00 8.90 -10.41
N LEU A 156 -14.97 9.02 -11.73
CA LEU A 156 -16.06 9.60 -12.50
C LEU A 156 -17.41 8.90 -12.24
N THR A 157 -17.40 7.59 -12.13
CA THR A 157 -18.60 6.75 -11.92
C THR A 157 -18.99 6.59 -10.46
N ARG A 158 -18.23 7.17 -9.50
CA ARG A 158 -18.42 6.95 -8.06
C ARG A 158 -18.44 5.47 -7.70
N PRO A 159 -17.35 4.74 -7.96
CA PRO A 159 -17.29 3.30 -7.71
C PRO A 159 -17.40 3.00 -6.20
N ARG A 160 -17.97 1.84 -5.84
CA ARG A 160 -17.96 1.35 -4.46
C ARG A 160 -16.58 0.87 -4.03
N LEU A 161 -15.79 0.37 -5.00
CA LEU A 161 -14.45 -0.16 -4.79
C LEU A 161 -13.50 0.38 -5.86
N MET A 162 -12.37 0.90 -5.43
CA MET A 162 -11.28 1.28 -6.31
C MET A 162 -10.06 0.38 -6.06
N PHE A 163 -9.55 -0.20 -7.13
CA PHE A 163 -8.25 -0.88 -7.13
C PHE A 163 -7.16 0.09 -7.52
N LEU A 164 -6.10 0.17 -6.69
CA LEU A 164 -4.91 0.96 -6.95
C LEU A 164 -3.70 0.02 -7.03
N ASP A 165 -3.17 -0.18 -8.23
CA ASP A 165 -1.99 -1.04 -8.44
C ASP A 165 -0.73 -0.19 -8.43
N GLU A 166 0.00 -0.22 -7.29
CA GLU A 166 1.24 0.54 -7.02
C GLU A 166 1.12 2.05 -7.34
N PRO A 167 0.20 2.79 -6.69
CA PRO A 167 -0.19 4.14 -7.11
C PRO A 167 0.91 5.18 -7.01
N THR A 168 1.94 4.97 -6.19
CA THR A 168 3.01 5.95 -5.93
C THR A 168 4.36 5.56 -6.52
N THR A 169 4.44 4.43 -7.24
CA THR A 169 5.67 3.99 -7.90
C THR A 169 6.17 5.06 -8.90
N GLY A 170 7.46 5.41 -8.79
CA GLY A 170 8.09 6.42 -9.65
C GLY A 170 7.75 7.87 -9.31
N LEU A 171 7.04 8.15 -8.21
CA LEU A 171 6.78 9.50 -7.73
C LEU A 171 7.88 9.95 -6.75
N ASP A 172 8.23 11.24 -6.82
CA ASP A 172 9.07 11.88 -5.82
C ASP A 172 8.38 11.93 -4.45
N PRO A 173 9.12 12.10 -3.32
CA PRO A 173 8.54 12.04 -1.97
C PRO A 173 7.39 13.04 -1.75
N ARG A 174 7.47 14.26 -2.31
CA ARG A 174 6.42 15.27 -2.19
C ARG A 174 5.16 14.85 -2.94
N SER A 175 5.31 14.38 -4.16
CA SER A 175 4.20 13.87 -4.97
C SER A 175 3.53 12.66 -4.32
N ARG A 176 4.31 11.79 -3.65
CA ARG A 176 3.81 10.64 -2.90
C ARG A 176 2.91 11.09 -1.73
N GLN A 177 3.37 12.04 -0.91
CA GLN A 177 2.57 12.58 0.21
C GLN A 177 1.26 13.20 -0.29
N THR A 178 1.32 14.02 -1.36
CA THR A 178 0.11 14.58 -1.97
C THR A 178 -0.85 13.49 -2.45
N MET A 179 -0.32 12.39 -3.01
CA MET A 179 -1.13 11.26 -3.44
C MET A 179 -1.82 10.58 -2.25
N TRP A 180 -1.15 10.38 -1.13
CA TRP A 180 -1.75 9.82 0.07
C TRP A 180 -2.89 10.70 0.63
N GLU A 181 -2.73 12.02 0.59
CA GLU A 181 -3.82 12.94 0.97
C GLU A 181 -5.04 12.80 0.06
N VAL A 182 -4.81 12.64 -1.24
CA VAL A 182 -5.87 12.39 -2.21
C VAL A 182 -6.58 11.07 -1.92
N VAL A 183 -5.82 9.98 -1.69
CA VAL A 183 -6.38 8.67 -1.34
C VAL A 183 -7.23 8.74 -0.07
N ARG A 184 -6.75 9.41 0.99
CA ARG A 184 -7.53 9.58 2.24
C ARG A 184 -8.85 10.32 2.00
N ARG A 185 -8.87 11.34 1.14
CA ARG A 185 -10.12 12.05 0.78
C ARG A 185 -11.10 11.13 0.05
N VAL A 186 -10.62 10.33 -0.89
CA VAL A 186 -11.44 9.36 -1.64
C VAL A 186 -12.12 8.36 -0.69
N VAL A 187 -11.40 7.89 0.32
CA VAL A 187 -11.94 7.00 1.35
C VAL A 187 -12.95 7.72 2.24
N ALA A 188 -12.63 8.94 2.67
CA ALA A 188 -13.55 9.76 3.49
C ALA A 188 -14.88 10.03 2.76
N ASP A 189 -14.87 10.08 1.41
CA ASP A 189 -16.06 10.20 0.57
C ASP A 189 -16.83 8.86 0.40
N GLY A 190 -16.38 7.78 1.06
CA GLY A 190 -17.08 6.50 1.13
C GLY A 190 -16.65 5.44 0.10
N THR A 191 -15.61 5.68 -0.69
CA THR A 191 -15.05 4.67 -1.61
C THR A 191 -14.12 3.72 -0.86
N SER A 192 -14.37 2.40 -0.95
CA SER A 192 -13.46 1.39 -0.43
C SER A 192 -12.25 1.24 -1.33
N LEU A 193 -11.08 0.91 -0.76
CA LEU A 193 -9.85 0.78 -1.53
C LEU A 193 -9.19 -0.59 -1.36
N PHE A 194 -8.78 -1.18 -2.48
CA PHE A 194 -7.87 -2.30 -2.54
C PHE A 194 -6.56 -1.80 -3.16
N LEU A 195 -5.55 -1.59 -2.32
CA LEU A 195 -4.26 -1.04 -2.69
C LEU A 195 -3.23 -2.16 -2.82
N THR A 196 -2.42 -2.18 -3.88
CA THR A 196 -1.20 -2.98 -3.90
C THR A 196 0.01 -2.07 -3.76
N THR A 197 0.99 -2.49 -3.01
CA THR A 197 2.24 -1.74 -2.86
C THR A 197 3.40 -2.66 -2.49
N GLN A 198 4.61 -2.23 -2.80
CA GLN A 198 5.85 -2.77 -2.25
C GLN A 198 6.43 -1.85 -1.17
N TYR A 199 5.88 -0.64 -1.02
CA TYR A 199 6.35 0.35 -0.05
C TYR A 199 5.60 0.18 1.27
N LEU A 200 6.34 -0.20 2.30
CA LEU A 200 5.80 -0.45 3.63
C LEU A 200 5.25 0.83 4.26
N GLU A 201 5.90 1.97 4.02
CA GLU A 201 5.43 3.27 4.47
C GLU A 201 4.04 3.61 3.91
N GLU A 202 3.78 3.30 2.63
CA GLU A 202 2.48 3.53 2.00
C GLU A 202 1.38 2.70 2.66
N ALA A 203 1.65 1.41 2.92
CA ALA A 203 0.72 0.53 3.64
C ALA A 203 0.47 1.03 5.06
N ASP A 204 1.51 1.47 5.77
CA ASP A 204 1.42 2.00 7.14
C ASP A 204 0.60 3.29 7.23
N GLN A 205 0.70 4.16 6.21
CA GLN A 205 0.04 5.47 6.18
C GLN A 205 -1.41 5.42 5.70
N LEU A 206 -1.78 4.44 4.89
CA LEU A 206 -3.06 4.42 4.20
C LEU A 206 -3.99 3.29 4.63
N ALA A 207 -3.46 2.13 5.02
CA ALA A 207 -4.27 0.94 5.19
C ALA A 207 -4.88 0.83 6.59
N ASP A 208 -6.16 0.48 6.64
CA ASP A 208 -6.80 0.00 7.87
C ASP A 208 -6.33 -1.42 8.19
N ARG A 209 -6.09 -2.22 7.13
CA ARG A 209 -5.59 -3.59 7.23
C ARG A 209 -4.60 -3.89 6.11
N VAL A 210 -3.56 -4.62 6.47
CA VAL A 210 -2.50 -5.06 5.56
C VAL A 210 -2.56 -6.58 5.44
N ALA A 211 -2.56 -7.09 4.21
CA ALA A 211 -2.30 -8.49 3.90
C ALA A 211 -0.90 -8.60 3.28
N LEU A 212 0.02 -9.26 3.98
CA LEU A 212 1.37 -9.53 3.50
C LEU A 212 1.34 -10.73 2.56
N ILE A 213 1.72 -10.52 1.30
CA ILE A 213 1.80 -11.61 0.32
C ILE A 213 3.27 -11.88 -0.04
N ASP A 214 3.64 -13.17 0.05
CA ASP A 214 4.95 -13.65 -0.37
C ASP A 214 4.78 -15.01 -1.06
N ASP A 215 5.52 -15.23 -2.15
CA ASP A 215 5.47 -16.45 -2.99
C ASP A 215 4.04 -16.95 -3.28
N GLY A 216 3.16 -16.00 -3.62
CA GLY A 216 1.76 -16.28 -3.98
C GLY A 216 0.84 -16.69 -2.84
N ARG A 217 1.21 -16.44 -1.58
CA ARG A 217 0.41 -16.75 -0.38
C ARG A 217 0.34 -15.56 0.56
N VAL A 218 -0.78 -15.38 1.22
CA VAL A 218 -0.87 -14.43 2.34
C VAL A 218 -0.22 -15.04 3.56
N VAL A 219 0.89 -14.44 4.02
CA VAL A 219 1.70 -14.93 5.15
C VAL A 219 1.31 -14.30 6.47
N ALA A 220 0.73 -13.10 6.43
CA ALA A 220 0.17 -12.43 7.61
C ALA A 220 -0.91 -11.43 7.18
N GLU A 221 -1.86 -11.18 8.08
CA GLU A 221 -2.91 -10.19 7.90
C GLU A 221 -3.27 -9.55 9.24
N GLY A 222 -3.56 -8.25 9.24
CA GLY A 222 -3.96 -7.49 10.42
C GLY A 222 -3.84 -5.99 10.22
N ALA A 223 -4.28 -5.21 11.21
CA ALA A 223 -4.00 -3.78 11.22
C ALA A 223 -2.48 -3.52 11.31
N PRO A 224 -1.94 -2.45 10.69
CA PRO A 224 -0.50 -2.15 10.74
C PRO A 224 0.07 -2.21 12.18
N ALA A 225 -0.61 -1.58 13.12
CA ALA A 225 -0.20 -1.58 14.53
C ALA A 225 -0.21 -2.99 15.18
N GLU A 226 -1.14 -3.86 14.79
CA GLU A 226 -1.18 -5.25 15.29
C GLU A 226 -0.02 -6.07 14.72
N LEU A 227 0.27 -5.91 13.43
CA LEU A 227 1.37 -6.62 12.79
C LEU A 227 2.71 -6.23 13.40
N LYS A 228 2.93 -4.92 13.64
CA LYS A 228 4.14 -4.41 14.29
C LYS A 228 4.33 -5.00 15.69
N ARG A 229 3.28 -5.06 16.51
CA ARG A 229 3.34 -5.66 17.86
C ARG A 229 3.67 -7.16 17.89
N ARG A 230 3.41 -7.90 16.80
CA ARG A 230 3.78 -9.33 16.72
C ARG A 230 5.29 -9.55 16.62
N VAL A 231 6.04 -8.54 16.18
CA VAL A 231 7.49 -8.65 15.97
C VAL A 231 8.29 -8.18 17.16
N GLY A 232 7.70 -7.33 18.00
CA GLY A 232 8.33 -6.86 19.22
C GLY A 232 7.69 -5.60 19.77
N ASP A 233 8.18 -5.18 20.93
CA ASP A 233 7.83 -3.92 21.56
C ASP A 233 8.77 -2.81 21.05
N ALA A 234 8.41 -1.56 21.32
CA ALA A 234 9.31 -0.43 21.11
C ALA A 234 10.63 -0.65 21.88
N ALA A 235 11.71 -0.14 21.37
CA ALA A 235 13.02 -0.27 22.02
C ALA A 235 13.76 1.07 22.02
N VAL A 236 14.51 1.31 23.10
CA VAL A 236 15.54 2.35 23.11
C VAL A 236 16.76 1.76 22.41
N GLU A 237 17.13 2.33 21.28
CA GLU A 237 18.33 1.98 20.54
C GLU A 237 19.42 2.99 20.88
N LEU A 238 20.56 2.49 21.37
CA LEU A 238 21.71 3.27 21.80
C LEU A 238 22.91 2.88 20.95
N THR A 239 23.55 3.82 20.29
CA THR A 239 24.76 3.58 19.51
C THR A 239 25.97 4.12 20.24
N PHE A 240 27.01 3.30 20.40
CA PHE A 240 28.25 3.63 21.12
C PHE A 240 29.43 3.72 20.16
N ALA A 241 30.51 4.36 20.63
CA ALA A 241 31.76 4.45 19.88
C ALA A 241 32.41 3.08 19.62
N SER A 242 32.24 2.14 20.55
CA SER A 242 32.82 0.79 20.45
C SER A 242 31.92 -0.30 21.01
N ALA A 243 32.17 -1.56 20.60
CA ALA A 243 31.48 -2.72 21.17
C ALA A 243 31.88 -2.97 22.65
N ASP A 244 33.03 -2.48 23.07
CA ASP A 244 33.50 -2.59 24.46
C ASP A 244 32.66 -1.69 25.38
N ASP A 245 32.19 -0.54 24.90
CA ASP A 245 31.25 0.32 25.63
C ASP A 245 29.90 -0.34 25.81
N VAL A 246 29.37 -1.01 24.75
CA VAL A 246 28.17 -1.82 24.84
C VAL A 246 28.30 -2.91 25.91
N ALA A 247 29.44 -3.57 25.98
CA ALA A 247 29.67 -4.65 26.96
C ALA A 247 29.70 -4.19 28.43
N ARG A 248 29.87 -2.88 28.68
CA ARG A 248 29.83 -2.30 30.03
C ARG A 248 28.39 -2.08 30.53
N VAL A 249 27.44 -1.92 29.61
CA VAL A 249 26.05 -1.66 29.95
C VAL A 249 25.35 -2.96 30.30
N ARG A 250 24.75 -3.02 31.49
CA ARG A 250 23.96 -4.17 31.96
C ARG A 250 22.52 -3.73 32.16
N LEU A 251 21.66 -4.03 31.21
CA LEU A 251 20.23 -3.77 31.26
C LEU A 251 19.46 -5.06 31.01
N ALA A 252 18.39 -5.28 31.77
CA ALA A 252 17.53 -6.45 31.62
C ALA A 252 16.84 -6.42 30.23
N GLY A 253 16.87 -7.52 29.50
CA GLY A 253 16.29 -7.64 28.18
C GLY A 253 17.07 -6.94 27.05
N ALA A 254 18.18 -6.27 27.36
CA ALA A 254 19.01 -5.60 26.34
C ALA A 254 19.67 -6.61 25.41
N THR A 255 19.62 -6.32 24.11
CA THR A 255 20.25 -7.13 23.05
C THR A 255 21.33 -6.30 22.38
N PRO A 256 22.62 -6.74 22.45
CA PRO A 256 23.72 -6.07 21.74
C PRO A 256 23.73 -6.44 20.25
N ASP A 257 24.00 -5.45 19.41
CA ASP A 257 24.22 -5.61 17.97
C ASP A 257 25.40 -4.73 17.54
N GLY A 258 26.61 -5.32 17.52
CA GLY A 258 27.83 -4.61 17.21
C GLY A 258 28.08 -3.44 18.18
N ARG A 259 27.99 -2.21 17.70
CA ARG A 259 28.11 -0.97 18.50
C ARG A 259 26.77 -0.46 19.03
N ALA A 260 25.66 -1.11 18.67
CA ALA A 260 24.33 -0.75 19.13
C ALA A 260 23.90 -1.63 20.32
N LEU A 261 23.08 -1.06 21.20
CA LEU A 261 22.40 -1.74 22.29
C LEU A 261 20.90 -1.45 22.18
N ARG A 262 20.11 -2.50 22.05
CA ARG A 262 18.66 -2.41 21.95
C ARG A 262 18.03 -2.83 23.28
N VAL A 263 17.24 -1.93 23.87
CA VAL A 263 16.59 -2.14 25.16
C VAL A 263 15.08 -2.04 24.98
N PRO A 264 14.31 -3.13 25.17
CA PRO A 264 12.85 -3.06 25.08
C PRO A 264 12.28 -1.98 25.99
N THR A 265 11.27 -1.25 25.49
CA THR A 265 10.59 -0.18 26.25
C THR A 265 9.10 -0.15 25.94
N ASP A 266 8.32 0.34 26.92
CA ASP A 266 6.91 0.65 26.72
C ASP A 266 6.69 2.04 26.06
N GLY A 267 7.81 2.74 25.72
CA GLY A 267 7.78 4.08 25.14
C GLY A 267 7.51 5.20 26.15
N SER A 268 7.30 4.89 27.44
CA SER A 268 7.06 5.91 28.46
C SER A 268 8.33 6.73 28.72
N VAL A 269 8.13 8.02 28.98
CA VAL A 269 9.23 8.93 29.37
C VAL A 269 9.96 8.43 30.61
N GLU A 270 9.24 7.80 31.54
CA GLU A 270 9.82 7.27 32.78
C GLU A 270 10.76 6.12 32.47
N HIS A 271 10.36 5.13 31.66
CA HIS A 271 11.19 4.00 31.30
C HIS A 271 12.42 4.43 30.48
N VAL A 272 12.24 5.30 29.48
CA VAL A 272 13.36 5.85 28.70
C VAL A 272 14.37 6.57 29.59
N ARG A 273 13.92 7.39 30.53
CA ARG A 273 14.78 8.05 31.52
C ARG A 273 15.57 7.03 32.34
N ASP A 274 14.93 5.97 32.82
CA ASP A 274 15.56 4.97 33.68
C ASP A 274 16.60 4.15 32.90
N VAL A 275 16.34 3.84 31.63
CA VAL A 275 17.32 3.24 30.71
C VAL A 275 18.55 4.16 30.56
N LEU A 276 18.33 5.44 30.23
CA LEU A 276 19.42 6.40 30.04
C LEU A 276 20.21 6.64 31.34
N ALA A 277 19.54 6.70 32.51
CA ALA A 277 20.20 6.81 33.81
C ALA A 277 21.10 5.59 34.10
N THR A 278 20.63 4.39 33.79
CA THR A 278 21.43 3.16 33.97
C THR A 278 22.64 3.14 33.05
N VAL A 279 22.47 3.58 31.79
CA VAL A 279 23.59 3.72 30.83
C VAL A 279 24.63 4.71 31.36
N ALA A 280 24.19 5.89 31.80
CA ALA A 280 25.09 6.90 32.36
C ALA A 280 25.86 6.38 33.60
N ALA A 281 25.19 5.61 34.47
CA ALA A 281 25.82 5.01 35.64
C ALA A 281 26.86 3.93 35.31
N SER A 282 26.81 3.32 34.13
CA SER A 282 27.81 2.34 33.65
C SER A 282 29.11 2.98 33.19
N GLY A 283 29.16 4.31 33.07
CA GLY A 283 30.30 5.07 32.54
C GLY A 283 30.46 4.94 31.03
N ALA A 284 29.48 4.38 30.30
CA ALA A 284 29.43 4.37 28.84
C ALA A 284 28.59 5.54 28.37
N GLU A 285 29.08 6.28 27.38
CA GLU A 285 28.34 7.38 26.74
C GLU A 285 27.92 6.98 25.33
N PRO A 286 26.62 6.92 25.02
CA PRO A 286 26.17 6.68 23.67
C PRO A 286 26.40 7.90 22.79
N GLU A 287 26.85 7.69 21.55
CA GLU A 287 26.96 8.76 20.53
C GLU A 287 25.57 9.27 20.13
N THR A 288 24.61 8.33 20.01
CA THR A 288 23.22 8.63 19.71
C THR A 288 22.28 7.70 20.46
N TRP A 289 21.06 8.14 20.67
CA TRP A 289 19.98 7.29 21.16
C TRP A 289 18.65 7.73 20.53
N GLU A 290 17.76 6.76 20.33
CA GLU A 290 16.41 7.00 19.85
C GLU A 290 15.43 5.94 20.40
N VAL A 291 14.15 6.27 20.44
CA VAL A 291 13.11 5.29 20.68
C VAL A 291 12.62 4.81 19.33
N ARG A 292 12.90 3.56 19.00
CA ARG A 292 12.49 2.92 17.75
C ARG A 292 11.29 2.03 18.00
N GLU A 293 10.20 2.35 17.31
CA GLU A 293 9.05 1.47 17.21
C GLU A 293 9.28 0.42 16.11
N PRO A 294 8.74 -0.81 16.26
CA PRO A 294 8.76 -1.79 15.17
C PRO A 294 8.11 -1.23 13.92
N THR A 295 8.70 -1.51 12.79
CA THR A 295 8.20 -1.11 11.47
C THR A 295 7.54 -2.29 10.75
N LEU A 296 6.81 -2.04 9.67
CA LEU A 296 6.35 -3.12 8.80
C LEU A 296 7.51 -3.83 8.09
N ASP A 297 8.70 -3.18 7.95
CA ASP A 297 9.93 -3.82 7.48
C ASP A 297 10.36 -4.95 8.43
N ASP A 298 10.36 -4.67 9.74
CA ASP A 298 10.70 -5.68 10.76
C ASP A 298 9.70 -6.85 10.73
N VAL A 299 8.41 -6.57 10.48
CA VAL A 299 7.37 -7.60 10.29
C VAL A 299 7.69 -8.45 9.06
N PHE A 300 7.96 -7.81 7.94
CA PHE A 300 8.25 -8.51 6.68
C PHE A 300 9.49 -9.39 6.81
N LEU A 301 10.59 -8.85 7.33
CA LEU A 301 11.85 -9.59 7.58
C LEU A 301 11.64 -10.82 8.46
N THR A 302 10.90 -10.65 9.56
CA THR A 302 10.67 -11.73 10.52
C THR A 302 9.84 -12.87 9.92
N LEU A 303 8.86 -12.55 9.09
CA LEU A 303 7.91 -13.54 8.55
C LEU A 303 8.41 -14.20 7.26
N THR A 304 9.21 -13.51 6.44
CA THR A 304 9.66 -14.03 5.14
C THR A 304 11.12 -14.45 5.12
N GLY A 305 11.92 -13.99 6.09
CA GLY A 305 13.36 -14.23 6.13
C GLY A 305 14.17 -13.46 5.07
N HIS A 306 13.53 -12.54 4.34
CA HIS A 306 14.14 -11.72 3.30
C HIS A 306 13.90 -10.24 3.60
N ALA A 307 14.90 -9.36 3.39
CA ALA A 307 14.69 -7.92 3.45
C ALA A 307 13.74 -7.45 2.36
N ALA A 308 12.80 -6.59 2.69
CA ALA A 308 12.07 -5.83 1.68
C ALA A 308 13.11 -4.98 0.93
N ARG A 309 13.09 -5.00 -0.42
CA ARG A 309 14.00 -4.16 -1.20
C ARG A 309 13.64 -2.71 -0.96
N THR A 310 14.60 -1.95 -0.43
CA THR A 310 14.47 -0.51 -0.25
C THR A 310 14.69 0.22 -1.58
N THR A 311 14.06 1.38 -1.72
CA THR A 311 14.01 2.23 -2.93
C THR A 311 15.39 2.66 -3.46
N ASP A 312 16.46 2.54 -2.67
CA ASP A 312 17.80 3.01 -3.04
C ASP A 312 18.56 2.04 -3.96
N GLU A 313 18.13 0.79 -4.07
CA GLU A 313 18.78 -0.20 -4.93
C GLU A 313 18.30 -0.15 -6.40
N GLU A 314 17.12 0.37 -6.69
CA GLU A 314 16.60 0.51 -8.08
C GLU A 314 17.17 1.72 -8.83
N ALA A 315 17.73 2.71 -8.13
CA ALA A 315 18.37 3.87 -8.76
C ALA A 315 19.80 3.59 -9.22
N ALA A 316 20.36 2.42 -8.86
CA ALA A 316 21.77 2.04 -9.13
C ALA A 316 21.92 0.90 -10.16
N ALA A 317 20.83 0.36 -10.70
CA ALA A 317 20.80 -0.69 -11.73
C ALA A 317 20.20 -0.19 -13.05
#